data_971ad3cfc3be92e207e6535de9020ea1
#
_entry.id   971ad3cfc3be92e207e6535de9020ea1
#
_cell.length_a   1.000
_cell.length_b   1.000
_cell.length_c   1.000
_cell.angle_alpha   90.00
_cell.angle_beta   90.00
_cell.angle_gamma   90.00
#
_symmetry.space_group_name_H-M   'P 1'
#
loop_
_entity.id
_entity.type
_entity.pdbx_description
1 polymer ?
#
loop_
_entity_poly.entity_id
_entity_poly.type
_entity_poly.pdbx_seq_one_letter_code
_entity_poly.pdbx_strand_id
1 'polypeptide(L)'
;MRLVARELNTLGVSFAFLGGCAVSLLVDRPDLTDLRPTEDVDVIVEIATLNELYKLEEILRDAGFQHDTSEGAPICRWVLQGCRVDIMPIDSRPLGMNSRWFRGALESAQSVALGQNVEAKVVTRPFFAATKLAAFQDRGHSDLYGSRDVEDIVTVVEGSGSIIEEIANSSSDLRTFIAKGFSKMIEHVDFDDALFGHLSAMFGARQRVDEIKQKFVEIAELG
;
A
#
# COMPACT_ATOMS: atom_id res chain seq x y z
N MET A 1 -1.22 8.71 -10.46
CA MET A 1 -0.88 7.39 -11.02
C MET A 1 -0.69 7.38 -12.55
N ARG A 2 -1.68 7.78 -13.39
CA ARG A 2 -1.59 7.66 -14.86
C ARG A 2 -0.36 8.35 -15.48
N LEU A 3 -0.04 9.57 -15.05
CA LEU A 3 1.17 10.28 -15.47
C LEU A 3 2.42 9.46 -15.15
N VAL A 4 2.55 9.02 -13.90
CA VAL A 4 3.71 8.25 -13.41
C VAL A 4 3.84 6.92 -14.17
N ALA A 5 2.72 6.19 -14.35
CA ALA A 5 2.72 4.93 -15.09
C ALA A 5 3.20 5.12 -16.54
N ARG A 6 2.73 6.17 -17.22
CA ARG A 6 3.14 6.45 -18.60
C ARG A 6 4.64 6.71 -18.70
N GLU A 7 5.18 7.53 -17.81
CA GLU A 7 6.60 7.86 -17.83
C GLU A 7 7.47 6.62 -17.49
N LEU A 8 7.13 5.87 -16.42
CA LEU A 8 7.87 4.67 -16.04
C LEU A 8 7.80 3.57 -17.13
N ASN A 9 6.64 3.39 -17.77
CA ASN A 9 6.50 2.49 -18.92
C ASN A 9 7.39 2.92 -20.09
N THR A 10 7.46 4.22 -20.39
CA THR A 10 8.31 4.76 -21.47
C THR A 10 9.79 4.51 -21.19
N LEU A 11 10.19 4.55 -19.91
CA LEU A 11 11.55 4.27 -19.49
C LEU A 11 11.87 2.77 -19.39
N GLY A 12 10.88 1.89 -19.62
CA GLY A 12 11.05 0.45 -19.53
C GLY A 12 11.30 -0.05 -18.09
N VAL A 13 10.92 0.72 -17.08
CA VAL A 13 11.08 0.34 -15.67
C VAL A 13 10.01 -0.66 -15.29
N SER A 14 10.39 -1.79 -14.70
CA SER A 14 9.45 -2.73 -14.09
C SER A 14 9.03 -2.19 -12.73
N PHE A 15 7.73 -1.93 -12.55
CA PHE A 15 7.19 -1.34 -11.32
C PHE A 15 5.79 -1.85 -10.98
N ALA A 16 5.37 -1.64 -9.73
CA ALA A 16 3.99 -1.80 -9.30
C ALA A 16 3.59 -0.68 -8.33
N PHE A 17 2.35 -0.22 -8.43
CA PHE A 17 1.75 0.69 -7.45
C PHE A 17 1.41 -0.04 -6.16
N LEU A 18 1.62 0.65 -5.03
CA LEU A 18 1.23 0.22 -3.69
C LEU A 18 0.81 1.44 -2.87
N GLY A 19 0.72 1.30 -1.56
CA GLY A 19 0.43 2.44 -0.67
C GLY A 19 -0.97 3.01 -0.83
N GLY A 20 -1.16 4.23 -0.37
CA GLY A 20 -2.46 4.90 -0.37
C GLY A 20 -3.07 5.07 -1.77
N CYS A 21 -2.24 5.31 -2.79
CA CYS A 21 -2.71 5.48 -4.16
C CYS A 21 -3.30 4.20 -4.77
N ALA A 22 -2.93 3.01 -4.27
CA ALA A 22 -3.44 1.73 -4.75
C ALA A 22 -4.82 1.38 -4.17
N VAL A 23 -5.24 1.98 -3.05
CA VAL A 23 -6.50 1.64 -2.34
C VAL A 23 -7.70 1.63 -3.28
N SER A 24 -7.86 2.68 -4.11
CA SER A 24 -8.98 2.79 -5.04
C SER A 24 -9.03 1.71 -6.13
N LEU A 25 -7.91 1.03 -6.39
CA LEU A 25 -7.78 -0.06 -7.35
C LEU A 25 -7.94 -1.45 -6.69
N LEU A 26 -7.89 -1.50 -5.36
CA LEU A 26 -7.99 -2.72 -4.56
C LEU A 26 -9.38 -2.94 -3.96
N VAL A 27 -10.24 -1.93 -3.98
CA VAL A 27 -11.63 -2.05 -3.53
C VAL A 27 -12.55 -2.44 -4.69
N ASP A 28 -13.48 -3.37 -4.43
CA ASP A 28 -14.46 -3.83 -5.43
C ASP A 28 -15.65 -2.87 -5.54
N ARG A 29 -15.93 -2.13 -4.46
CA ARG A 29 -17.07 -1.24 -4.32
C ARG A 29 -16.63 0.16 -3.86
N PRO A 30 -15.97 0.93 -4.74
CA PRO A 30 -15.48 2.27 -4.39
C PRO A 30 -16.61 3.26 -4.08
N ASP A 31 -17.84 2.95 -4.50
CA ASP A 31 -19.07 3.69 -4.21
C ASP A 31 -19.55 3.54 -2.76
N LEU A 32 -19.10 2.51 -2.05
CA LEU A 32 -19.46 2.22 -0.65
C LEU A 32 -18.35 2.56 0.35
N THR A 33 -17.16 2.89 -0.13
CA THR A 33 -16.00 3.18 0.70
C THR A 33 -15.60 4.64 0.59
N ASP A 34 -15.33 5.29 1.73
CA ASP A 34 -14.79 6.63 1.74
C ASP A 34 -13.30 6.60 1.37
N LEU A 35 -13.02 6.83 0.10
CA LEU A 35 -11.65 6.86 -0.41
C LEU A 35 -11.00 8.18 -0.03
N ARG A 36 -9.99 8.13 0.82
CA ARG A 36 -9.17 9.28 1.16
C ARG A 36 -8.33 9.73 -0.03
N PRO A 37 -8.32 11.03 -0.37
CA PRO A 37 -7.36 11.55 -1.35
C PRO A 37 -5.93 11.31 -0.88
N THR A 38 -5.07 10.80 -1.77
CA THR A 38 -3.63 10.67 -1.52
C THR A 38 -2.86 11.76 -2.24
N GLU A 39 -1.83 12.30 -1.60
CA GLU A 39 -1.00 13.38 -2.14
C GLU A 39 0.23 12.87 -2.88
N ASP A 40 0.57 11.60 -2.69
CA ASP A 40 1.75 10.94 -3.23
C ASP A 40 1.36 9.64 -3.96
N VAL A 41 2.24 9.23 -4.83
CA VAL A 41 2.14 8.00 -5.61
C VAL A 41 3.28 7.09 -5.21
N ASP A 42 2.96 5.99 -4.53
CA ASP A 42 3.94 5.00 -4.09
C ASP A 42 4.16 3.95 -5.18
N VAL A 43 5.40 3.69 -5.56
CA VAL A 43 5.78 2.62 -6.49
C VAL A 43 6.95 1.83 -5.97
N ILE A 44 6.89 0.50 -6.12
CA ILE A 44 8.05 -0.37 -5.99
C ILE A 44 8.62 -0.66 -7.37
N VAL A 45 9.96 -0.66 -7.48
CA VAL A 45 10.68 -0.88 -8.72
C VAL A 45 11.63 -2.08 -8.60
N GLU A 46 11.85 -2.79 -9.71
CA GLU A 46 12.71 -3.97 -9.77
C GLU A 46 14.20 -3.57 -9.76
N ILE A 47 14.63 -3.01 -8.65
CA ILE A 47 16.00 -2.59 -8.38
C ILE A 47 16.48 -3.30 -7.11
N ALA A 48 17.58 -4.03 -7.21
CA ALA A 48 18.10 -4.85 -6.12
C ALA A 48 19.47 -4.41 -5.63
N THR A 49 20.17 -3.55 -6.37
CA THR A 49 21.52 -3.08 -6.04
C THR A 49 21.63 -1.57 -6.08
N LEU A 50 22.57 -1.02 -5.31
CA LEU A 50 22.86 0.43 -5.33
C LEU A 50 23.31 0.93 -6.71
N ASN A 51 24.05 0.11 -7.47
CA ASN A 51 24.49 0.50 -8.80
C ASN A 51 23.32 0.63 -9.78
N GLU A 52 22.34 -0.28 -9.69
CA GLU A 52 21.09 -0.18 -10.46
C GLU A 52 20.26 1.04 -10.02
N LEU A 53 20.23 1.32 -8.72
CA LEU A 53 19.55 2.50 -8.19
C LEU A 53 20.14 3.80 -8.76
N TYR A 54 21.45 3.97 -8.76
CA TYR A 54 22.09 5.15 -9.33
C TYR A 54 21.81 5.31 -10.84
N LYS A 55 21.79 4.20 -11.59
CA LYS A 55 21.42 4.24 -13.01
C LYS A 55 19.97 4.64 -13.21
N LEU A 56 19.06 4.11 -12.37
CA LEU A 56 17.65 4.52 -12.42
C LEU A 56 17.50 6.01 -12.12
N GLU A 57 18.20 6.52 -11.12
CA GLU A 57 18.17 7.95 -10.77
C GLU A 57 18.60 8.86 -11.93
N GLU A 58 19.64 8.46 -12.69
CA GLU A 58 20.06 9.20 -13.90
C GLU A 58 18.94 9.20 -14.94
N ILE A 59 18.35 8.05 -15.24
CA ILE A 59 17.23 7.90 -16.18
C ILE A 59 16.01 8.73 -15.75
N LEU A 60 15.70 8.73 -14.45
CA LEU A 60 14.60 9.52 -13.91
C LEU A 60 14.84 11.04 -14.07
N ARG A 61 16.07 11.51 -13.78
CA ARG A 61 16.42 12.94 -13.97
C ARG A 61 16.29 13.36 -15.44
N ASP A 62 16.78 12.53 -16.36
CA ASP A 62 16.67 12.79 -17.81
C ASP A 62 15.21 12.81 -18.28
N ALA A 63 14.33 12.05 -17.63
CA ALA A 63 12.88 12.06 -17.88
C ALA A 63 12.12 13.19 -17.16
N GLY A 64 12.82 14.09 -16.46
CA GLY A 64 12.23 15.25 -15.81
C GLY A 64 11.72 15.03 -14.38
N PHE A 65 12.03 13.88 -13.77
CA PHE A 65 11.84 13.71 -12.33
C PHE A 65 12.90 14.51 -11.57
N GLN A 66 12.51 15.13 -10.48
CA GLN A 66 13.39 15.89 -9.60
C GLN A 66 13.29 15.32 -8.18
N HIS A 67 14.42 15.18 -7.49
CA HIS A 67 14.40 14.83 -6.07
C HIS A 67 13.65 15.89 -5.27
N ASP A 68 12.78 15.45 -4.36
CA ASP A 68 12.16 16.35 -3.40
C ASP A 68 13.20 16.68 -2.31
N THR A 69 13.66 17.92 -2.33
CA THR A 69 14.65 18.45 -1.36
C THR A 69 14.00 19.23 -0.22
N SER A 70 12.69 19.17 -0.09
CA SER A 70 11.97 19.82 1.01
C SER A 70 12.34 19.17 2.36
N GLU A 71 12.28 19.97 3.43
CA GLU A 71 12.59 19.48 4.77
C GLU A 71 11.64 18.32 5.16
N GLY A 72 12.21 17.20 5.59
CA GLY A 72 11.46 16.01 5.97
C GLY A 72 10.99 15.12 4.82
N ALA A 73 11.34 15.43 3.56
CA ALA A 73 11.00 14.56 2.44
C ALA A 73 11.73 13.20 2.56
N PRO A 74 11.04 12.06 2.32
CA PRO A 74 11.69 10.76 2.25
C PRO A 74 12.76 10.72 1.15
N ILE A 75 13.85 9.99 1.38
CA ILE A 75 14.96 9.86 0.42
C ILE A 75 14.54 9.25 -0.93
N CYS A 76 13.45 8.50 -0.96
CA CYS A 76 12.88 7.87 -2.16
C CYS A 76 11.92 8.80 -2.91
N ARG A 77 11.70 10.04 -2.43
CA ARG A 77 10.72 10.97 -3.00
C ARG A 77 11.24 11.76 -4.18
N TRP A 78 10.47 11.68 -5.24
CA TRP A 78 10.65 12.45 -6.47
C TRP A 78 9.43 13.32 -6.73
N VAL A 79 9.61 14.33 -7.57
CA VAL A 79 8.53 15.20 -8.07
C VAL A 79 8.54 15.13 -9.59
N LEU A 80 7.38 14.79 -10.18
CA LEU A 80 7.15 14.80 -11.61
C LEU A 80 5.96 15.72 -11.94
N GLN A 81 6.19 16.83 -12.59
CA GLN A 81 5.13 17.79 -12.96
C GLN A 81 4.20 18.17 -11.78
N GLY A 82 4.78 18.34 -10.58
CA GLY A 82 4.06 18.65 -9.36
C GLY A 82 3.44 17.45 -8.62
N CYS A 83 3.52 16.25 -9.19
CA CYS A 83 3.11 15.02 -8.53
C CYS A 83 4.26 14.46 -7.70
N ARG A 84 4.05 14.20 -6.41
CA ARG A 84 5.01 13.51 -5.55
C ARG A 84 4.97 12.01 -5.85
N VAL A 85 6.14 11.40 -5.99
CA VAL A 85 6.29 9.98 -6.32
C VAL A 85 7.35 9.38 -5.43
N ASP A 86 6.98 8.43 -4.59
CA ASP A 86 7.92 7.67 -3.77
C ASP A 86 8.34 6.41 -4.54
N ILE A 87 9.58 6.41 -5.03
CA ILE A 87 10.13 5.32 -5.85
C ILE A 87 11.02 4.45 -4.96
N MET A 88 10.54 3.26 -4.64
CA MET A 88 11.16 2.36 -3.67
C MET A 88 11.71 1.12 -4.35
N PRO A 89 13.03 0.87 -4.27
CA PRO A 89 13.63 -0.40 -4.71
C PRO A 89 13.04 -1.61 -3.98
N ILE A 90 12.98 -2.78 -4.63
CA ILE A 90 12.57 -4.04 -3.97
C ILE A 90 13.52 -4.44 -2.83
N ASP A 91 14.75 -3.94 -2.80
CA ASP A 91 15.63 -3.96 -1.63
C ASP A 91 15.89 -2.53 -1.15
N SER A 92 15.05 -2.04 -0.28
CA SER A 92 15.15 -0.69 0.29
C SER A 92 15.84 -0.63 1.64
N ARG A 93 16.45 -1.73 2.10
CA ARG A 93 17.24 -1.77 3.35
C ARG A 93 18.36 -0.72 3.38
N PRO A 94 19.11 -0.47 2.27
CA PRO A 94 20.09 0.60 2.24
C PRO A 94 19.51 2.01 2.43
N LEU A 95 18.21 2.18 2.19
CA LEU A 95 17.46 3.42 2.42
C LEU A 95 16.81 3.47 3.82
N GLY A 96 17.09 2.48 4.68
CA GLY A 96 16.51 2.39 6.02
C GLY A 96 15.01 2.00 6.04
N MET A 97 14.50 1.41 4.96
CA MET A 97 13.09 1.05 4.84
C MET A 97 12.88 -0.47 4.93
N ASN A 98 11.79 -0.89 5.55
CA ASN A 98 11.39 -2.29 5.58
C ASN A 98 10.80 -2.71 4.23
N SER A 99 11.60 -3.41 3.45
CA SER A 99 11.23 -3.91 2.11
C SER A 99 10.96 -5.42 2.07
N ARG A 100 10.73 -6.05 3.23
CA ARG A 100 10.57 -7.52 3.33
C ARG A 100 9.61 -8.08 2.28
N TRP A 101 8.51 -7.39 2.01
CA TRP A 101 7.44 -7.87 1.14
C TRP A 101 7.48 -7.30 -0.29
N PHE A 102 8.38 -6.34 -0.58
CA PHE A 102 8.38 -5.62 -1.86
C PHE A 102 8.64 -6.53 -3.07
N ARG A 103 9.59 -7.45 -2.97
CA ARG A 103 9.89 -8.40 -4.07
C ARG A 103 8.67 -9.24 -4.41
N GLY A 104 8.08 -9.94 -3.44
CA GLY A 104 6.89 -10.75 -3.66
C GLY A 104 5.68 -9.93 -4.13
N ALA A 105 5.54 -8.69 -3.62
CA ALA A 105 4.51 -7.77 -4.05
C ALA A 105 4.64 -7.39 -5.54
N LEU A 106 5.86 -7.13 -6.01
CA LEU A 106 6.11 -6.81 -7.42
C LEU A 106 5.90 -8.04 -8.33
N GLU A 107 6.42 -9.20 -7.92
CA GLU A 107 6.31 -10.45 -8.68
C GLU A 107 4.86 -10.92 -8.86
N SER A 108 4.01 -10.71 -7.85
CA SER A 108 2.59 -11.08 -7.86
C SER A 108 1.65 -9.97 -8.32
N ALA A 109 2.18 -8.80 -8.66
CA ALA A 109 1.38 -7.63 -9.03
C ALA A 109 0.54 -7.90 -10.28
N GLN A 110 -0.69 -7.39 -10.28
CA GLN A 110 -1.68 -7.58 -11.34
C GLN A 110 -1.79 -6.35 -12.23
N SER A 111 -1.96 -6.58 -13.54
CA SER A 111 -2.16 -5.50 -14.51
C SER A 111 -3.54 -4.89 -14.36
N VAL A 112 -3.59 -3.56 -14.36
CA VAL A 112 -4.80 -2.76 -14.31
C VAL A 112 -4.77 -1.68 -15.38
N ALA A 113 -5.91 -1.41 -15.99
CA ALA A 113 -6.07 -0.31 -16.95
C ALA A 113 -6.36 0.99 -16.17
N LEU A 114 -5.51 2.00 -16.35
CA LEU A 114 -5.69 3.32 -15.78
C LEU A 114 -6.44 4.29 -16.71
N GLY A 115 -6.96 3.79 -17.84
CA GLY A 115 -7.61 4.58 -18.88
C GLY A 115 -6.61 5.26 -19.84
N GLN A 116 -7.11 5.79 -20.95
CA GLN A 116 -6.29 6.44 -22.00
C GLN A 116 -5.13 5.55 -22.53
N ASN A 117 -5.37 4.25 -22.68
CA ASN A 117 -4.39 3.24 -23.09
C ASN A 117 -3.14 3.16 -22.19
N VAL A 118 -3.26 3.52 -20.93
CA VAL A 118 -2.20 3.36 -19.93
C VAL A 118 -2.52 2.16 -19.06
N GLU A 119 -1.62 1.19 -19.03
CA GLU A 119 -1.64 0.05 -18.13
C GLU A 119 -0.54 0.20 -17.08
N ALA A 120 -0.78 -0.37 -15.92
CA ALA A 120 0.20 -0.46 -14.84
C ALA A 120 -0.03 -1.72 -14.03
N LYS A 121 0.94 -2.10 -13.22
CA LYS A 121 0.77 -3.15 -12.21
C LYS A 121 0.39 -2.55 -10.87
N VAL A 122 -0.45 -3.26 -10.12
CA VAL A 122 -0.83 -2.94 -8.74
C VAL A 122 -0.59 -4.18 -7.89
N VAL A 123 -0.06 -4.01 -6.68
CA VAL A 123 0.14 -5.10 -5.73
C VAL A 123 -1.18 -5.78 -5.40
N THR A 124 -1.16 -7.07 -5.10
CA THR A 124 -2.36 -7.79 -4.65
C THR A 124 -2.74 -7.41 -3.23
N ARG A 125 -4.01 -7.62 -2.84
CA ARG A 125 -4.52 -7.29 -1.51
C ARG A 125 -3.73 -7.93 -0.36
N PRO A 126 -3.29 -9.20 -0.41
CA PRO A 126 -2.44 -9.76 0.63
C PRO A 126 -1.10 -9.01 0.78
N PHE A 127 -0.44 -8.67 -0.31
CA PHE A 127 0.81 -7.91 -0.24
C PHE A 127 0.60 -6.45 0.16
N PHE A 128 -0.53 -5.84 -0.23
CA PHE A 128 -0.92 -4.54 0.27
C PHE A 128 -1.07 -4.54 1.80
N ALA A 129 -1.84 -5.50 2.35
CA ALA A 129 -2.01 -5.65 3.79
C ALA A 129 -0.66 -5.87 4.50
N ALA A 130 0.20 -6.73 3.97
CA ALA A 130 1.50 -7.01 4.55
C ALA A 130 2.43 -5.77 4.53
N THR A 131 2.47 -5.02 3.44
CA THR A 131 3.30 -3.81 3.35
C THR A 131 2.82 -2.70 4.28
N LYS A 132 1.50 -2.52 4.42
CA LYS A 132 0.90 -1.58 5.37
C LYS A 132 1.13 -1.98 6.83
N LEU A 133 0.97 -3.26 7.16
CA LEU A 133 1.29 -3.79 8.50
C LEU A 133 2.78 -3.59 8.83
N ALA A 134 3.69 -3.85 7.89
CA ALA A 134 5.11 -3.62 8.10
C ALA A 134 5.42 -2.14 8.35
N ALA A 135 4.84 -1.24 7.54
CA ALA A 135 5.02 0.21 7.71
C ALA A 135 4.45 0.71 9.04
N PHE A 136 3.28 0.24 9.43
CA PHE A 136 2.68 0.54 10.73
C PHE A 136 3.58 0.07 11.88
N GLN A 137 4.14 -1.15 11.74
CA GLN A 137 5.08 -1.71 12.70
C GLN A 137 6.35 -0.87 12.84
N ASP A 138 6.94 -0.37 11.80
CA ASP A 138 8.16 0.43 11.82
C ASP A 138 7.94 1.85 12.39
N ARG A 139 6.72 2.39 12.30
CA ARG A 139 6.37 3.72 12.82
C ARG A 139 6.01 3.75 14.32
N GLY A 140 6.08 2.63 15.04
CA GLY A 140 5.95 2.56 16.50
C GLY A 140 4.63 2.07 17.07
N HIS A 141 3.73 1.54 16.31
CA HIS A 141 2.53 0.73 16.67
C HIS A 141 1.48 1.29 17.62
N SER A 142 1.58 2.51 18.11
CA SER A 142 0.78 2.94 19.26
C SER A 142 -0.46 3.75 18.91
N ASP A 143 -0.56 4.28 17.70
CA ASP A 143 -1.67 5.13 17.31
C ASP A 143 -2.49 4.48 16.18
N LEU A 144 -3.48 3.68 16.57
CA LEU A 144 -4.44 3.10 15.63
C LEU A 144 -5.35 4.18 15.00
N TYR A 145 -5.64 5.27 15.70
CA TYR A 145 -6.52 6.34 15.22
C TYR A 145 -5.88 7.21 14.16
N GLY A 146 -4.65 7.68 14.40
CA GLY A 146 -3.95 8.60 13.52
C GLY A 146 -3.18 7.90 12.39
N SER A 147 -3.16 6.56 12.37
CA SER A 147 -2.39 5.80 11.41
C SER A 147 -3.09 5.72 10.05
N ARG A 148 -2.51 6.37 9.04
CA ARG A 148 -2.94 6.22 7.64
C ARG A 148 -2.79 4.78 7.13
N ASP A 149 -1.85 3.99 7.68
CA ASP A 149 -1.69 2.60 7.28
C ASP A 149 -2.85 1.73 7.77
N VAL A 150 -3.35 2.00 9.00
CA VAL A 150 -4.53 1.34 9.55
C VAL A 150 -5.79 1.75 8.80
N GLU A 151 -5.96 3.05 8.52
CA GLU A 151 -7.07 3.58 7.71
C GLU A 151 -7.14 2.88 6.34
N ASP A 152 -6.01 2.80 5.64
CA ASP A 152 -5.92 2.16 4.33
C ASP A 152 -6.23 0.65 4.41
N ILE A 153 -5.77 -0.06 5.47
CA ILE A 153 -6.11 -1.48 5.72
C ILE A 153 -7.63 -1.63 5.92
N VAL A 154 -8.23 -0.82 6.80
CA VAL A 154 -9.67 -0.85 7.08
C VAL A 154 -10.46 -0.63 5.80
N THR A 155 -10.07 0.36 4.99
CA THR A 155 -10.73 0.68 3.72
C THR A 155 -10.70 -0.50 2.74
N VAL A 156 -9.55 -1.17 2.59
CA VAL A 156 -9.44 -2.32 1.67
C VAL A 156 -10.16 -3.56 2.21
N VAL A 157 -10.13 -3.82 3.52
CA VAL A 157 -10.87 -4.91 4.14
C VAL A 157 -12.37 -4.71 4.00
N GLU A 158 -12.86 -3.48 4.18
CA GLU A 158 -14.26 -3.13 3.97
C GLU A 158 -14.67 -3.30 2.52
N GLY A 159 -13.92 -2.67 1.61
CA GLY A 159 -14.26 -2.55 0.20
C GLY A 159 -14.01 -3.81 -0.63
N SER A 160 -13.42 -4.87 -0.05
CA SER A 160 -13.11 -6.12 -0.76
C SER A 160 -13.97 -7.29 -0.25
N GLY A 161 -14.60 -7.98 -1.21
CA GLY A 161 -15.33 -9.23 -0.94
C GLY A 161 -14.45 -10.47 -0.88
N SER A 162 -13.25 -10.44 -1.46
CA SER A 162 -12.38 -11.62 -1.63
C SER A 162 -11.11 -11.60 -0.78
N ILE A 163 -10.85 -10.56 0.00
CA ILE A 163 -9.57 -10.38 0.71
C ILE A 163 -9.22 -11.56 1.63
N ILE A 164 -10.20 -12.12 2.34
CA ILE A 164 -10.00 -13.25 3.24
C ILE A 164 -9.54 -14.50 2.45
N GLU A 165 -10.23 -14.79 1.34
CA GLU A 165 -9.87 -15.91 0.46
C GLU A 165 -8.49 -15.71 -0.18
N GLU A 166 -8.18 -14.50 -0.65
CA GLU A 166 -6.87 -14.16 -1.22
C GLU A 166 -5.74 -14.34 -0.20
N ILE A 167 -5.95 -13.92 1.06
CA ILE A 167 -4.98 -14.12 2.15
C ILE A 167 -4.84 -15.62 2.46
N ALA A 168 -5.96 -16.35 2.56
CA ALA A 168 -5.94 -17.80 2.82
C ALA A 168 -5.15 -18.57 1.76
N ASN A 169 -5.24 -18.17 0.49
CA ASN A 169 -4.54 -18.78 -0.64
C ASN A 169 -3.10 -18.25 -0.84
N SER A 170 -2.64 -17.30 -0.02
CA SER A 170 -1.28 -16.79 -0.11
C SER A 170 -0.24 -17.76 0.50
N SER A 171 1.05 -17.48 0.30
CA SER A 171 2.11 -18.28 0.92
C SER A 171 1.99 -18.32 2.45
N SER A 172 2.41 -19.41 3.06
CA SER A 172 2.34 -19.60 4.53
C SER A 172 2.99 -18.45 5.29
N ASP A 173 4.17 -17.98 4.83
CA ASP A 173 4.88 -16.87 5.48
C ASP A 173 4.10 -15.56 5.42
N LEU A 174 3.52 -15.25 4.26
CA LEU A 174 2.74 -14.04 4.06
C LEU A 174 1.45 -14.08 4.89
N ARG A 175 0.72 -15.20 4.81
CA ARG A 175 -0.51 -15.43 5.56
C ARG A 175 -0.29 -15.32 7.07
N THR A 176 0.73 -16.02 7.59
CA THR A 176 1.06 -15.98 9.03
C THR A 176 1.47 -14.57 9.47
N PHE A 177 2.21 -13.82 8.65
CA PHE A 177 2.56 -12.43 8.97
C PHE A 177 1.32 -11.54 9.06
N ILE A 178 0.41 -11.64 8.09
CA ILE A 178 -0.82 -10.86 8.05
C ILE A 178 -1.70 -11.23 9.25
N ALA A 179 -1.95 -12.52 9.48
CA ALA A 179 -2.77 -13.00 10.59
C ALA A 179 -2.27 -12.50 11.95
N LYS A 180 -0.96 -12.58 12.20
CA LYS A 180 -0.35 -12.03 13.42
C LYS A 180 -0.49 -10.52 13.54
N GLY A 181 -0.41 -9.80 12.42
CA GLY A 181 -0.62 -8.35 12.39
C GLY A 181 -2.04 -7.98 12.79
N PHE A 182 -3.02 -8.67 12.23
CA PHE A 182 -4.44 -8.47 12.54
C PHE A 182 -4.77 -8.85 13.98
N SER A 183 -4.23 -9.99 14.50
CA SER A 183 -4.38 -10.36 15.92
C SER A 183 -3.91 -9.25 16.85
N LYS A 184 -2.72 -8.68 16.59
CA LYS A 184 -2.19 -7.58 17.41
C LYS A 184 -3.05 -6.31 17.35
N MET A 185 -3.66 -6.02 16.19
CA MET A 185 -4.57 -4.89 16.07
C MET A 185 -5.85 -5.11 16.88
N ILE A 186 -6.44 -6.31 16.84
CA ILE A 186 -7.64 -6.68 17.59
C ILE A 186 -7.39 -6.66 19.10
N GLU A 187 -6.20 -7.07 19.54
CA GLU A 187 -5.79 -7.08 20.95
C GLU A 187 -5.54 -5.67 21.53
N HIS A 188 -5.45 -4.66 20.65
CA HIS A 188 -5.20 -3.29 21.11
C HIS A 188 -6.43 -2.71 21.81
N VAL A 189 -6.25 -2.05 22.94
CA VAL A 189 -7.34 -1.50 23.78
C VAL A 189 -8.24 -0.53 23.02
N ASP A 190 -7.67 0.24 22.09
CA ASP A 190 -8.38 1.25 21.31
C ASP A 190 -8.89 0.73 19.97
N PHE A 191 -8.84 -0.59 19.70
CA PHE A 191 -9.17 -1.14 18.38
C PHE A 191 -10.59 -0.81 17.93
N ASP A 192 -11.58 -1.04 18.79
CA ASP A 192 -13.00 -0.83 18.47
C ASP A 192 -13.29 0.65 18.18
N ASP A 193 -12.72 1.53 18.97
CA ASP A 193 -12.88 2.97 18.83
C ASP A 193 -12.15 3.51 17.58
N ALA A 194 -10.94 3.01 17.31
CA ALA A 194 -10.19 3.36 16.10
C ALA A 194 -10.91 2.88 14.84
N LEU A 195 -11.41 1.65 14.85
CA LEU A 195 -12.20 1.10 13.74
C LEU A 195 -13.43 1.96 13.46
N PHE A 196 -14.16 2.37 14.51
CA PHE A 196 -15.28 3.30 14.37
C PHE A 196 -14.85 4.66 13.81
N GLY A 197 -13.69 5.17 14.22
CA GLY A 197 -13.14 6.44 13.73
C GLY A 197 -12.74 6.41 12.25
N HIS A 198 -12.22 5.29 11.76
CA HIS A 198 -11.85 5.11 10.35
C HIS A 198 -13.04 4.85 9.42
N LEU A 199 -14.14 4.35 9.97
CA LEU A 199 -15.39 4.18 9.23
C LEU A 199 -16.19 5.47 9.35
N SER A 200 -16.14 6.29 8.31
CA SER A 200 -16.75 7.60 8.34
C SER A 200 -18.23 7.61 8.77
N ALA A 201 -18.71 8.79 9.11
CA ALA A 201 -20.03 9.08 9.66
C ALA A 201 -21.24 8.77 8.72
N MET A 202 -21.09 7.90 7.71
CA MET A 202 -22.21 7.47 6.88
C MET A 202 -23.21 6.62 7.66
N PHE A 203 -24.44 6.64 7.24
CA PHE A 203 -25.55 5.86 7.82
C PHE A 203 -25.17 4.38 7.99
N GLY A 204 -25.42 3.80 9.18
CA GLY A 204 -25.16 2.40 9.47
C GLY A 204 -23.76 2.09 10.02
N ALA A 205 -23.02 3.07 10.50
CA ALA A 205 -21.64 2.91 10.99
C ALA A 205 -21.46 1.74 11.99
N ARG A 206 -22.38 1.51 12.91
CA ARG A 206 -22.28 0.40 13.89
C ARG A 206 -22.34 -0.98 13.23
N GLN A 207 -23.28 -1.21 12.31
CA GLN A 207 -23.37 -2.50 11.61
C GLN A 207 -22.12 -2.74 10.75
N ARG A 208 -21.63 -1.71 10.09
CA ARG A 208 -20.36 -1.79 9.30
C ARG A 208 -19.15 -2.12 10.18
N VAL A 209 -19.07 -1.52 11.39
CA VAL A 209 -18.01 -1.84 12.36
C VAL A 209 -18.02 -3.32 12.71
N ASP A 210 -19.19 -3.87 13.06
CA ASP A 210 -19.33 -5.28 13.43
C ASP A 210 -18.93 -6.22 12.28
N GLU A 211 -19.36 -5.91 11.04
CA GLU A 211 -19.02 -6.69 9.84
C GLU A 211 -17.50 -6.66 9.55
N ILE A 212 -16.85 -5.49 9.68
CA ILE A 212 -15.42 -5.36 9.43
C ILE A 212 -14.63 -5.99 10.56
N LYS A 213 -15.04 -5.81 11.81
CA LYS A 213 -14.45 -6.49 12.96
C LYS A 213 -14.46 -8.01 12.78
N GLN A 214 -15.57 -8.57 12.28
CA GLN A 214 -15.67 -9.98 11.98
C GLN A 214 -14.65 -10.40 10.91
N LYS A 215 -14.48 -9.62 9.83
CA LYS A 215 -13.44 -9.90 8.82
C LYS A 215 -12.03 -9.85 9.40
N PHE A 216 -11.74 -8.90 10.32
CA PHE A 216 -10.45 -8.83 11.01
C PHE A 216 -10.18 -10.11 11.83
N VAL A 217 -11.19 -10.61 12.54
CA VAL A 217 -11.08 -11.87 13.31
C VAL A 217 -10.83 -13.05 12.36
N GLU A 218 -11.61 -13.18 11.28
CA GLU A 218 -11.43 -14.25 10.30
C GLU A 218 -10.01 -14.24 9.67
N ILE A 219 -9.47 -13.05 9.36
CA ILE A 219 -8.10 -12.91 8.85
C ILE A 219 -7.08 -13.34 9.93
N ALA A 220 -7.30 -12.95 11.19
CA ALA A 220 -6.41 -13.31 12.30
C ALA A 220 -6.36 -14.83 12.55
N GLU A 221 -7.45 -15.55 12.27
CA GLU A 221 -7.58 -16.99 12.42
C GLU A 221 -6.92 -17.81 11.29
N LEU A 222 -6.44 -17.16 10.22
CA LEU A 222 -5.77 -17.83 9.10
C LEU A 222 -4.32 -18.23 9.38
N GLY A 223 -3.73 -17.81 10.50
CA GLY A 223 -2.31 -17.97 10.85
C GLY A 223 -1.90 -19.26 11.51
#